data_f0fa2efda9e9a52f4786e32fee586c73
#
_entry.id   f0fa2efda9e9a52f4786e32fee586c73
#
_cell.length_a   1.000
_cell.length_b   1.000
_cell.length_c   1.000
_cell.angle_alpha   90.00
_cell.angle_beta   90.00
_cell.angle_gamma   90.00
#
_symmetry.space_group_name_H-M   'P 1'
#
loop_
_entity.id
_entity.type
_entity.pdbx_description
1 polymer ?
#
loop_
_entity_poly.entity_id
_entity_poly.type
_entity_poly.pdbx_seq_one_letter_code
_entity_poly.pdbx_strand_id
1 'polypeptide(L)'
;PPKGNMTDLILAVNDPLEWHKENIAMNPSDYAGLMRSLGPKMITEMQTRWGARLFFNTLIPFEDGKIKYGVISRSDLVADLLDWDSLYAAGRLQKPVKILEKPTKTDDADLHLALRMNLASSIHAALLLLPDRFSEETFYNTITGLSYAGDFRMFVGGEDKNKVSNIVQANIPHFRSLYAKQLQHMSQFVNIDQNSREIEQDVGPAGRHHHFTMLPKNLQGR
;
A
#
# COMPACT_ATOMS: atom_id res chain seq x y z
N PRO A 1 -15.62 4.42 12.42
CA PRO A 1 -14.40 4.41 13.22
C PRO A 1 -14.74 4.77 14.68
N PRO A 2 -13.94 4.33 15.68
CA PRO A 2 -14.12 4.76 17.06
C PRO A 2 -14.08 6.29 17.14
N LYS A 3 -14.92 6.91 17.98
CA LYS A 3 -14.94 8.37 18.17
C LYS A 3 -13.52 8.90 18.44
N GLY A 4 -13.09 9.89 17.67
CA GLY A 4 -11.78 10.53 17.81
C GLY A 4 -10.65 10.03 16.92
N ASN A 5 -10.82 8.92 16.20
CA ASN A 5 -9.81 8.45 15.23
C ASN A 5 -9.96 9.15 13.88
N MET A 6 -8.82 9.46 13.28
CA MET A 6 -8.76 10.01 11.93
C MET A 6 -8.88 8.87 10.91
N THR A 7 -9.75 9.06 9.90
CA THR A 7 -9.86 8.12 8.77
C THR A 7 -8.95 8.57 7.64
N ASP A 8 -8.05 7.68 7.21
CA ASP A 8 -7.16 7.92 6.08
C ASP A 8 -7.80 7.38 4.79
N LEU A 9 -7.88 8.21 3.76
CA LEU A 9 -8.38 7.88 2.43
C LEU A 9 -7.29 8.08 1.37
N ILE A 10 -7.31 7.28 0.32
CA ILE A 10 -6.55 7.52 -0.92
C ILE A 10 -7.54 7.60 -2.06
N LEU A 11 -7.47 8.69 -2.81
CA LEU A 11 -8.31 8.99 -3.96
C LEU A 11 -7.46 8.89 -5.22
N ALA A 12 -7.71 7.87 -6.04
CA ALA A 12 -7.09 7.74 -7.35
C ALA A 12 -7.93 8.51 -8.38
N VAL A 13 -7.33 9.50 -9.02
CA VAL A 13 -8.02 10.40 -9.95
C VAL A 13 -7.37 10.36 -11.34
N ASN A 14 -8.13 10.58 -12.39
CA ASN A 14 -7.59 10.58 -13.75
C ASN A 14 -6.72 11.81 -14.01
N ASP A 15 -7.18 12.98 -13.61
CA ASP A 15 -6.49 14.26 -13.77
C ASP A 15 -6.39 14.99 -12.42
N PRO A 16 -5.21 14.97 -11.76
CA PRO A 16 -5.01 15.68 -10.50
C PRO A 16 -5.19 17.20 -10.62
N LEU A 17 -4.84 17.80 -11.76
CA LEU A 17 -4.96 19.25 -11.93
C LEU A 17 -6.43 19.68 -11.93
N GLU A 18 -7.25 19.02 -12.72
CA GLU A 18 -8.68 19.34 -12.77
C GLU A 18 -9.37 18.98 -11.44
N TRP A 19 -8.99 17.86 -10.85
CA TRP A 19 -9.50 17.47 -9.53
C TRP A 19 -9.18 18.52 -8.45
N HIS A 20 -7.95 19.00 -8.34
CA HIS A 20 -7.57 20.03 -7.37
C HIS A 20 -8.25 21.36 -7.65
N LYS A 21 -8.46 21.72 -8.91
CA LYS A 21 -9.16 22.92 -9.32
C LYS A 21 -10.62 22.91 -8.84
N GLU A 22 -11.32 21.81 -9.09
CA GLU A 22 -12.70 21.63 -8.64
C GLU A 22 -12.80 21.57 -7.12
N ASN A 23 -11.91 20.81 -6.47
CA ASN A 23 -11.96 20.64 -5.03
C ASN A 23 -11.59 21.92 -4.27
N ILE A 24 -10.69 22.76 -4.76
CA ILE A 24 -10.41 24.08 -4.18
C ILE A 24 -11.64 24.98 -4.30
N ALA A 25 -12.36 24.90 -5.40
CA ALA A 25 -13.58 25.70 -5.61
C ALA A 25 -14.71 25.26 -4.66
N MET A 26 -14.89 23.95 -4.46
CA MET A 26 -15.95 23.41 -3.60
C MET A 26 -15.59 23.42 -2.12
N ASN A 27 -14.35 23.07 -1.78
CA ASN A 27 -13.86 22.83 -0.41
C ASN A 27 -12.56 23.61 -0.13
N PRO A 28 -12.55 24.95 -0.22
CA PRO A 28 -11.33 25.74 -0.06
C PRO A 28 -10.68 25.60 1.32
N SER A 29 -11.46 25.27 2.34
CA SER A 29 -10.98 25.06 3.72
C SER A 29 -10.13 23.80 3.89
N ASP A 30 -10.20 22.84 2.97
CA ASP A 30 -9.42 21.61 3.03
C ASP A 30 -7.93 21.85 2.73
N TYR A 31 -7.64 22.97 2.08
CA TYR A 31 -6.29 23.34 1.71
C TYR A 31 -5.71 24.39 2.67
N ALA A 32 -4.47 24.16 3.09
CA ALA A 32 -3.73 25.20 3.81
C ALA A 32 -3.71 26.51 3.01
N GLY A 33 -3.85 27.66 3.70
CA GLY A 33 -3.98 28.96 3.03
C GLY A 33 -2.91 29.25 1.99
N LEU A 34 -1.65 28.87 2.27
CA LEU A 34 -0.55 29.00 1.31
C LEU A 34 -0.78 28.14 0.05
N MET A 35 -1.18 26.86 0.22
CA MET A 35 -1.43 25.96 -0.91
C MET A 35 -2.58 26.47 -1.79
N ARG A 36 -3.65 26.96 -1.14
CA ARG A 36 -4.77 27.58 -1.84
C ARG A 36 -4.32 28.81 -2.66
N SER A 37 -3.44 29.65 -2.11
CA SER A 37 -2.92 30.84 -2.81
C SER A 37 -2.00 30.49 -3.98
N LEU A 38 -1.24 29.41 -3.88
CA LEU A 38 -0.38 28.90 -4.96
C LEU A 38 -1.19 28.26 -6.10
N GLY A 39 -2.41 27.82 -5.81
CA GLY A 39 -3.36 27.30 -6.78
C GLY A 39 -3.12 25.86 -7.23
N PRO A 40 -4.07 25.28 -8.00
CA PRO A 40 -4.10 23.86 -8.32
C PRO A 40 -2.89 23.41 -9.16
N LYS A 41 -2.37 24.26 -10.04
CA LYS A 41 -1.21 23.92 -10.87
C LYS A 41 0.04 23.64 -10.03
N MET A 42 0.33 24.52 -9.07
CA MET A 42 1.48 24.33 -8.18
C MET A 42 1.31 23.09 -7.29
N ILE A 43 0.11 22.86 -6.77
CA ILE A 43 -0.20 21.66 -5.97
C ILE A 43 0.05 20.39 -6.78
N THR A 44 -0.41 20.36 -8.03
CA THR A 44 -0.20 19.22 -8.93
C THR A 44 1.28 19.01 -9.25
N GLU A 45 2.05 20.09 -9.49
CA GLU A 45 3.49 19.99 -9.70
C GLU A 45 4.22 19.45 -8.46
N MET A 46 3.85 19.91 -7.26
CA MET A 46 4.39 19.39 -6.01
C MET A 46 4.05 17.91 -5.83
N GLN A 47 2.81 17.52 -6.13
CA GLN A 47 2.36 16.13 -6.06
C GLN A 47 3.16 15.22 -6.99
N THR A 48 3.33 15.60 -8.25
CA THR A 48 3.92 14.75 -9.30
C THR A 48 5.44 14.72 -9.27
N ARG A 49 6.10 15.76 -8.80
CA ARG A 49 7.57 15.88 -8.83
C ARG A 49 8.24 15.56 -7.51
N TRP A 50 7.54 15.74 -6.38
CA TRP A 50 8.13 15.62 -5.06
C TRP A 50 7.44 14.52 -4.24
N GLY A 51 8.22 13.76 -3.49
CA GLY A 51 7.71 12.73 -2.60
C GLY A 51 7.13 11.52 -3.33
N ALA A 52 6.07 10.97 -2.76
CA ALA A 52 5.46 9.71 -3.20
C ALA A 52 4.34 9.89 -4.22
N ARG A 53 4.31 10.99 -4.94
CA ARG A 53 3.29 11.37 -5.93
C ARG A 53 1.87 11.47 -5.36
N LEU A 54 1.78 11.69 -4.05
CA LEU A 54 0.53 11.95 -3.33
C LEU A 54 0.53 13.35 -2.73
N PHE A 55 -0.60 14.03 -2.83
CA PHE A 55 -0.87 15.26 -2.09
C PHE A 55 -1.91 14.99 -1.02
N PHE A 56 -1.60 15.34 0.24
CA PHE A 56 -2.49 15.08 1.36
C PHE A 56 -3.15 16.36 1.89
N ASN A 57 -4.46 16.32 1.98
CA ASN A 57 -5.25 17.21 2.83
C ASN A 57 -5.53 16.52 4.17
N THR A 58 -5.20 17.18 5.26
CA THR A 58 -5.19 16.57 6.60
C THR A 58 -6.06 17.34 7.58
N LEU A 59 -6.56 16.62 8.60
CA LEU A 59 -7.36 17.20 9.69
C LEU A 59 -8.69 17.81 9.23
N ILE A 60 -9.24 17.32 8.13
CA ILE A 60 -10.51 17.80 7.57
C ILE A 60 -11.63 17.33 8.49
N PRO A 61 -12.48 18.23 9.01
CA PRO A 61 -13.64 17.85 9.79
C PRO A 61 -14.63 17.03 8.94
N PHE A 62 -15.09 15.91 9.46
CA PHE A 62 -16.04 15.06 8.79
C PHE A 62 -16.92 14.34 9.82
N GLU A 63 -18.22 14.59 9.80
CA GLU A 63 -19.15 14.10 10.81
C GLU A 63 -18.64 14.37 12.24
N ASP A 64 -18.58 13.35 13.09
CA ASP A 64 -18.09 13.43 14.46
C ASP A 64 -16.56 13.21 14.59
N GLY A 65 -15.81 13.23 13.46
CA GLY A 65 -14.39 12.92 13.43
C GLY A 65 -13.58 13.81 12.50
N LYS A 66 -12.47 13.28 12.05
CA LYS A 66 -11.58 13.91 11.08
C LYS A 66 -11.18 12.92 10.01
N ILE A 67 -11.00 13.40 8.79
CA ILE A 67 -10.42 12.64 7.70
C ILE A 67 -9.10 13.25 7.26
N LYS A 68 -8.28 12.41 6.68
CA LYS A 68 -7.11 12.77 5.88
C LYS A 68 -7.27 12.07 4.55
N TYR A 69 -7.19 12.81 3.46
CA TYR A 69 -7.24 12.21 2.14
C TYR A 69 -6.02 12.58 1.30
N GLY A 70 -5.44 11.56 0.67
CA GLY A 70 -4.35 11.71 -0.29
C GLY A 70 -4.87 11.55 -1.70
N VAL A 71 -4.49 12.47 -2.58
CA VAL A 71 -4.81 12.42 -4.00
C VAL A 71 -3.61 11.90 -4.78
N ILE A 72 -3.82 10.92 -5.65
CA ILE A 72 -2.81 10.36 -6.53
C ILE A 72 -3.39 10.24 -7.95
N SER A 73 -2.57 10.45 -8.98
CA SER A 73 -3.02 10.11 -10.32
C SER A 73 -3.17 8.60 -10.47
N ARG A 74 -4.14 8.16 -11.28
CA ARG A 74 -4.33 6.74 -11.57
C ARG A 74 -3.05 6.13 -12.18
N SER A 75 -2.38 6.83 -13.07
CA SER A 75 -1.13 6.38 -13.69
C SER A 75 0.01 6.22 -12.68
N ASP A 76 0.18 7.17 -11.76
CA ASP A 76 1.19 7.08 -10.70
C ASP A 76 0.87 5.96 -9.70
N LEU A 77 -0.41 5.73 -9.40
CA LEU A 77 -0.82 4.62 -8.56
C LEU A 77 -0.48 3.28 -9.22
N VAL A 78 -0.80 3.11 -10.50
CA VAL A 78 -0.47 1.87 -11.26
C VAL A 78 1.04 1.66 -11.29
N ALA A 79 1.84 2.71 -11.54
CA ALA A 79 3.29 2.63 -11.54
C ALA A 79 3.84 2.23 -10.16
N ASP A 80 3.37 2.86 -9.07
CA ASP A 80 3.82 2.50 -7.73
C ASP A 80 3.43 1.06 -7.35
N LEU A 81 2.25 0.57 -7.80
CA LEU A 81 1.81 -0.80 -7.55
C LEU A 81 2.63 -1.86 -8.31
N LEU A 82 3.07 -1.57 -9.54
CA LEU A 82 3.78 -2.52 -10.39
C LEU A 82 5.30 -2.49 -10.15
N ASP A 83 5.87 -1.31 -10.02
CA ASP A 83 7.31 -1.10 -10.00
C ASP A 83 7.86 -0.74 -8.61
N TRP A 84 6.98 -0.42 -7.65
CA TRP A 84 7.34 0.02 -6.29
C TRP A 84 8.25 1.25 -6.30
N ASP A 85 7.90 2.23 -7.11
CA ASP A 85 8.68 3.46 -7.27
C ASP A 85 8.93 4.17 -5.92
N SER A 86 7.90 4.30 -5.11
CA SER A 86 7.99 4.86 -3.77
C SER A 86 7.62 3.87 -2.67
N LEU A 87 6.97 2.79 -3.03
CA LEU A 87 6.36 1.81 -2.12
C LEU A 87 5.38 2.45 -1.11
N TYR A 88 4.95 3.69 -1.36
CA TYR A 88 4.11 4.42 -0.42
C TYR A 88 2.64 4.03 -0.55
N ALA A 89 2.03 4.17 -1.72
CA ALA A 89 0.68 3.71 -1.99
C ALA A 89 0.62 2.19 -2.07
N ALA A 90 1.58 1.56 -2.77
CA ALA A 90 1.71 0.12 -2.88
C ALA A 90 1.76 -0.55 -1.49
N GLY A 91 2.60 -0.07 -0.59
CA GLY A 91 2.73 -0.62 0.75
C GLY A 91 1.49 -0.44 1.64
N ARG A 92 0.67 0.58 1.40
CA ARG A 92 -0.64 0.69 2.07
C ARG A 92 -1.62 -0.34 1.55
N LEU A 93 -1.61 -0.60 0.24
CA LEU A 93 -2.50 -1.55 -0.42
C LEU A 93 -2.04 -3.01 -0.30
N GLN A 94 -0.89 -3.26 0.32
CA GLN A 94 -0.44 -4.57 0.80
C GLN A 94 -1.07 -4.95 2.15
N LYS A 95 -1.73 -4.01 2.81
CA LYS A 95 -2.45 -4.22 4.08
C LYS A 95 -3.95 -4.31 3.82
N PRO A 96 -4.73 -4.94 4.70
CA PRO A 96 -6.18 -4.93 4.61
C PRO A 96 -6.72 -3.50 4.65
N VAL A 97 -7.33 -3.07 3.56
CA VAL A 97 -7.99 -1.76 3.42
C VAL A 97 -9.38 -1.95 2.84
N LYS A 98 -10.30 -1.05 3.13
CA LYS A 98 -11.62 -1.03 2.51
C LYS A 98 -11.53 -0.28 1.19
N ILE A 99 -11.73 -0.98 0.08
CA ILE A 99 -11.89 -0.35 -1.24
C ILE A 99 -13.35 0.05 -1.36
N LEU A 100 -13.61 1.36 -1.42
CA LEU A 100 -14.96 1.92 -1.50
C LEU A 100 -15.49 1.83 -2.92
N GLU A 101 -14.67 2.18 -3.90
CA GLU A 101 -14.96 2.08 -5.33
C GLU A 101 -13.99 1.09 -5.96
N LYS A 102 -14.52 -0.06 -6.37
CA LYS A 102 -13.69 -1.13 -6.91
C LYS A 102 -13.45 -0.89 -8.39
N PRO A 103 -12.18 -1.00 -8.87
CA PRO A 103 -11.90 -0.94 -10.29
C PRO A 103 -12.65 -2.06 -11.02
N THR A 104 -13.28 -1.72 -12.12
CA THR A 104 -13.96 -2.70 -12.97
C THR A 104 -12.95 -3.45 -13.82
N LYS A 105 -13.30 -4.67 -14.26
CA LYS A 105 -12.42 -5.45 -15.14
C LYS A 105 -12.38 -4.91 -16.56
N THR A 106 -13.35 -4.12 -16.95
CA THR A 106 -13.48 -3.55 -18.30
C THR A 106 -12.83 -2.19 -18.40
N ASP A 107 -13.18 -1.28 -17.48
CA ASP A 107 -12.79 0.13 -17.60
C ASP A 107 -11.48 0.45 -16.85
N ASP A 108 -11.14 -0.38 -15.83
CA ASP A 108 -9.95 -0.22 -14.98
C ASP A 108 -9.09 -1.49 -14.95
N ALA A 109 -8.98 -2.19 -16.06
CA ALA A 109 -8.29 -3.49 -16.15
C ALA A 109 -6.83 -3.40 -15.68
N ASP A 110 -6.13 -2.33 -16.02
CA ASP A 110 -4.76 -2.04 -15.61
C ASP A 110 -4.63 -1.87 -14.09
N LEU A 111 -5.49 -1.07 -13.47
CA LEU A 111 -5.50 -0.87 -12.02
C LEU A 111 -5.87 -2.16 -11.28
N HIS A 112 -6.87 -2.89 -11.80
CA HIS A 112 -7.24 -4.20 -11.24
C HIS A 112 -6.08 -5.21 -11.28
N LEU A 113 -5.35 -5.25 -12.41
CA LEU A 113 -4.17 -6.08 -12.56
C LEU A 113 -3.05 -5.62 -11.61
N ALA A 114 -2.76 -4.32 -11.56
CA ALA A 114 -1.71 -3.76 -10.72
C ALA A 114 -1.94 -4.05 -9.23
N LEU A 115 -3.17 -3.94 -8.72
CA LEU A 115 -3.52 -4.32 -7.35
C LEU A 115 -3.20 -5.79 -7.06
N ARG A 116 -3.52 -6.69 -7.98
CA ARG A 116 -3.21 -8.11 -7.83
C ARG A 116 -1.71 -8.40 -7.88
N MET A 117 -0.99 -7.75 -8.79
CA MET A 117 0.46 -7.89 -8.92
C MET A 117 1.18 -7.36 -7.68
N ASN A 118 0.75 -6.24 -7.12
CA ASN A 118 1.32 -5.70 -5.88
C ASN A 118 1.23 -6.71 -4.73
N LEU A 119 0.08 -7.38 -4.55
CA LEU A 119 -0.06 -8.42 -3.53
C LEU A 119 0.83 -9.64 -3.81
N ALA A 120 0.92 -10.09 -5.06
CA ALA A 120 1.79 -11.20 -5.43
C ALA A 120 3.27 -10.85 -5.18
N SER A 121 3.71 -9.67 -5.61
CA SER A 121 5.09 -9.19 -5.40
C SER A 121 5.44 -9.09 -3.91
N SER A 122 4.50 -8.67 -3.06
CA SER A 122 4.74 -8.61 -1.61
C SER A 122 4.93 -9.99 -0.97
N ILE A 123 4.24 -11.02 -1.46
CA ILE A 123 4.49 -12.41 -1.04
C ILE A 123 5.90 -12.82 -1.46
N HIS A 124 6.27 -12.66 -2.73
CA HIS A 124 7.60 -13.04 -3.21
C HIS A 124 8.72 -12.34 -2.44
N ALA A 125 8.56 -11.04 -2.16
CA ALA A 125 9.51 -10.28 -1.36
C ALA A 125 9.61 -10.83 0.08
N ALA A 126 8.49 -11.13 0.72
CA ALA A 126 8.47 -11.69 2.07
C ALA A 126 9.12 -13.07 2.13
N LEU A 127 8.85 -13.94 1.15
CA LEU A 127 9.43 -15.29 1.10
C LEU A 127 10.95 -15.26 0.91
N LEU A 128 11.50 -14.27 0.21
CA LEU A 128 12.95 -14.10 0.09
C LEU A 128 13.62 -13.69 1.42
N LEU A 129 12.90 -13.03 2.30
CA LEU A 129 13.38 -12.54 3.60
C LEU A 129 13.18 -13.55 4.74
N LEU A 130 12.31 -14.54 4.56
CA LEU A 130 11.90 -15.49 5.60
C LEU A 130 12.70 -16.80 5.50
N PRO A 131 12.87 -17.53 6.63
CA PRO A 131 13.47 -18.86 6.64
C PRO A 131 12.55 -19.91 5.97
N ASP A 132 12.94 -21.18 6.04
CA ASP A 132 12.16 -22.31 5.51
C ASP A 132 10.82 -22.54 6.24
N ARG A 133 10.77 -22.19 7.55
CA ARG A 133 9.55 -22.31 8.37
C ARG A 133 9.32 -21.06 9.18
N PHE A 134 8.09 -20.60 9.20
CA PHE A 134 7.67 -19.40 9.93
C PHE A 134 6.16 -19.41 10.20
N SER A 135 5.74 -18.61 11.18
CA SER A 135 4.33 -18.46 11.50
C SER A 135 3.62 -17.52 10.51
N GLU A 136 2.30 -17.68 10.38
CA GLU A 136 1.43 -16.78 9.64
C GLU A 136 1.59 -15.32 10.10
N GLU A 137 1.71 -15.10 11.41
CA GLU A 137 1.93 -13.76 11.96
C GLU A 137 3.26 -13.15 11.49
N THR A 138 4.35 -13.94 11.52
CA THR A 138 5.67 -13.50 11.01
C THR A 138 5.60 -13.14 9.53
N PHE A 139 4.85 -13.91 8.75
CA PHE A 139 4.64 -13.64 7.32
C PHE A 139 3.97 -12.29 7.08
N TYR A 140 2.85 -12.01 7.74
CA TYR A 140 2.16 -10.74 7.59
C TYR A 140 2.93 -9.55 8.18
N ASN A 141 3.69 -9.78 9.26
CA ASN A 141 4.61 -8.77 9.80
C ASN A 141 5.69 -8.41 8.78
N THR A 142 6.25 -9.39 8.08
CA THR A 142 7.27 -9.18 7.04
C THR A 142 6.68 -8.37 5.88
N ILE A 143 5.52 -8.78 5.35
CA ILE A 143 4.83 -8.02 4.29
C ILE A 143 4.54 -6.58 4.74
N THR A 144 3.96 -6.41 5.93
CA THR A 144 3.63 -5.08 6.45
C THR A 144 4.88 -4.23 6.63
N GLY A 145 5.99 -4.84 7.03
CA GLY A 145 7.28 -4.21 7.24
C GLY A 145 7.95 -3.69 5.97
N LEU A 146 7.66 -4.26 4.79
CA LEU A 146 8.30 -3.86 3.52
C LEU A 146 8.23 -2.34 3.27
N SER A 147 7.06 -1.74 3.50
CA SER A 147 6.85 -0.31 3.30
C SER A 147 7.47 0.58 4.38
N TYR A 148 7.97 0.00 5.46
CA TYR A 148 8.65 0.73 6.54
C TYR A 148 10.17 0.55 6.51
N ALA A 149 10.71 -0.38 5.73
CA ALA A 149 12.14 -0.69 5.70
C ALA A 149 13.04 0.49 5.27
N GLY A 150 12.51 1.45 4.52
CA GLY A 150 13.22 2.68 4.12
C GLY A 150 12.76 3.94 4.87
N ASP A 151 11.87 3.83 5.84
CA ASP A 151 11.36 5.00 6.55
C ASP A 151 12.30 5.42 7.67
N PHE A 152 13.03 6.53 7.44
CA PHE A 152 13.96 7.11 8.41
C PHE A 152 13.33 7.41 9.77
N ARG A 153 12.01 7.67 9.82
CA ARG A 153 11.27 7.94 11.07
C ARG A 153 11.25 6.73 12.02
N MET A 154 11.32 5.51 11.47
CA MET A 154 11.44 4.28 12.26
C MET A 154 12.79 4.20 12.99
N PHE A 155 13.86 4.78 12.41
CA PHE A 155 15.20 4.80 13.02
C PHE A 155 15.37 5.90 14.06
N VAL A 156 14.72 7.04 13.88
CA VAL A 156 14.86 8.22 14.77
C VAL A 156 13.89 8.18 15.97
N GLY A 157 13.11 7.11 16.13
CA GLY A 157 12.19 6.95 17.27
C GLY A 157 10.90 7.76 17.17
N GLY A 158 10.55 8.21 15.97
CA GLY A 158 9.32 8.99 15.74
C GLY A 158 8.05 8.14 15.59
N GLU A 159 8.16 6.83 15.47
CA GLU A 159 7.02 5.91 15.40
C GLU A 159 7.15 4.74 16.39
N ASP A 160 6.02 4.20 16.83
CA ASP A 160 5.95 3.03 17.72
C ASP A 160 6.60 1.81 17.06
N LYS A 161 7.63 1.25 17.71
CA LYS A 161 8.32 0.03 17.25
C LYS A 161 7.38 -1.17 17.09
N ASN A 162 6.25 -1.16 17.80
CA ASN A 162 5.24 -2.21 17.75
C ASN A 162 4.16 -1.94 16.69
N LYS A 163 4.25 -0.84 15.95
CA LYS A 163 3.20 -0.43 15.00
C LYS A 163 2.87 -1.52 13.98
N VAL A 164 3.88 -2.18 13.42
CA VAL A 164 3.70 -3.27 12.45
C VAL A 164 2.96 -4.43 13.10
N SER A 165 3.43 -4.91 14.25
CA SER A 165 2.82 -6.01 14.98
C SER A 165 1.38 -5.70 15.40
N ASN A 166 1.12 -4.50 15.89
CA ASN A 166 -0.22 -4.05 16.28
C ASN A 166 -1.20 -4.05 15.09
N ILE A 167 -0.74 -3.59 13.91
CA ILE A 167 -1.54 -3.64 12.68
C ILE A 167 -1.88 -5.08 12.31
N VAL A 168 -0.91 -5.97 12.34
CA VAL A 168 -1.08 -7.37 11.94
C VAL A 168 -1.98 -8.09 12.91
N GLN A 169 -1.70 -8.06 14.21
CA GLN A 169 -2.47 -8.76 15.23
C GLN A 169 -3.95 -8.38 15.22
N ALA A 170 -4.24 -7.08 15.06
CA ALA A 170 -5.62 -6.60 14.98
C ALA A 170 -6.35 -7.03 13.70
N ASN A 171 -5.63 -7.48 12.66
CA ASN A 171 -6.20 -7.69 11.32
C ASN A 171 -5.87 -9.05 10.69
N ILE A 172 -5.35 -10.04 11.44
CA ILE A 172 -5.01 -11.38 10.91
C ILE A 172 -6.11 -11.98 10.03
N PRO A 173 -7.40 -12.01 10.42
CA PRO A 173 -8.45 -12.57 9.56
C PRO A 173 -8.61 -11.83 8.24
N HIS A 174 -8.39 -10.53 8.23
CA HIS A 174 -8.47 -9.71 7.02
C HIS A 174 -7.25 -9.94 6.11
N PHE A 175 -6.05 -10.11 6.67
CA PHE A 175 -4.86 -10.52 5.92
C PHE A 175 -5.06 -11.89 5.26
N ARG A 176 -5.60 -12.88 5.98
CA ARG A 176 -5.95 -14.20 5.41
C ARG A 176 -6.84 -14.06 4.19
N SER A 177 -7.92 -13.29 4.32
CA SER A 177 -8.86 -13.06 3.21
C SER A 177 -8.18 -12.37 2.02
N LEU A 178 -7.33 -11.38 2.29
CA LEU A 178 -6.63 -10.61 1.25
C LEU A 178 -5.65 -11.48 0.44
N TYR A 179 -4.90 -12.36 1.12
CA TYR A 179 -3.82 -13.15 0.51
C TYR A 179 -4.22 -14.58 0.10
N ALA A 180 -5.39 -15.06 0.50
CA ALA A 180 -5.82 -16.45 0.30
C ALA A 180 -5.68 -16.92 -1.15
N LYS A 181 -6.13 -16.11 -2.11
CA LYS A 181 -6.10 -16.47 -3.53
C LYS A 181 -4.68 -16.53 -4.09
N GLN A 182 -3.83 -15.59 -3.74
CA GLN A 182 -2.43 -15.54 -4.17
C GLN A 182 -1.63 -16.71 -3.61
N LEU A 183 -1.78 -17.01 -2.31
CA LEU A 183 -1.12 -18.15 -1.67
C LEU A 183 -1.57 -19.49 -2.26
N GLN A 184 -2.84 -19.62 -2.62
CA GLN A 184 -3.34 -20.82 -3.30
C GLN A 184 -2.63 -21.04 -4.65
N HIS A 185 -2.34 -19.98 -5.41
CA HIS A 185 -1.61 -20.09 -6.67
C HIS A 185 -0.12 -20.42 -6.49
N MET A 186 0.40 -20.28 -5.29
CA MET A 186 1.80 -20.54 -4.94
C MET A 186 1.99 -21.88 -4.21
N SER A 187 1.00 -22.75 -4.21
CA SER A 187 1.02 -24.04 -3.48
C SER A 187 2.18 -24.97 -3.85
N GLN A 188 2.83 -24.78 -4.99
CA GLN A 188 4.03 -25.52 -5.37
C GLN A 188 5.30 -25.05 -4.64
N PHE A 189 5.33 -23.85 -4.05
CA PHE A 189 6.48 -23.28 -3.34
C PHE A 189 6.21 -23.09 -1.85
N VAL A 190 4.94 -23.05 -1.46
CA VAL A 190 4.50 -22.72 -0.10
C VAL A 190 3.44 -23.73 0.36
N ASN A 191 3.69 -24.35 1.50
CA ASN A 191 2.73 -25.22 2.18
C ASN A 191 2.27 -24.57 3.49
N ILE A 192 0.97 -24.50 3.71
CA ILE A 192 0.37 -23.91 4.91
C ILE A 192 -0.33 -25.02 5.70
N ASP A 193 0.15 -25.31 6.90
CA ASP A 193 -0.54 -26.18 7.84
C ASP A 193 -1.83 -25.50 8.33
N GLN A 194 -2.97 -26.10 8.04
CA GLN A 194 -4.27 -25.54 8.39
C GLN A 194 -4.55 -25.53 9.90
N ASN A 195 -3.86 -26.36 10.67
CA ASN A 195 -4.05 -26.49 12.12
C ASN A 195 -3.14 -25.54 12.90
N SER A 196 -1.83 -25.64 12.67
CA SER A 196 -0.81 -24.84 13.38
C SER A 196 -0.64 -23.42 12.81
N ARG A 197 -1.09 -23.21 11.55
CA ARG A 197 -0.86 -21.96 10.81
C ARG A 197 0.62 -21.68 10.58
N GLU A 198 1.45 -22.71 10.63
CA GLU A 198 2.82 -22.63 10.17
C GLU A 198 2.87 -22.70 8.65
N ILE A 199 3.82 -21.96 8.10
CA ILE A 199 4.09 -21.88 6.67
C ILE A 199 5.48 -22.46 6.44
N GLU A 200 5.58 -23.38 5.50
CA GLU A 200 6.83 -23.97 5.03
C GLU A 200 7.05 -23.58 3.57
N GLN A 201 8.27 -23.21 3.22
CA GLN A 201 8.63 -22.80 1.86
C GLN A 201 9.88 -23.51 1.35
N ASP A 202 10.02 -23.58 0.01
CA ASP A 202 11.25 -23.99 -0.64
C ASP A 202 12.29 -22.85 -0.64
N VAL A 203 13.32 -22.97 0.19
CA VAL A 203 14.45 -22.02 0.23
C VAL A 203 15.63 -22.43 -0.66
N GLY A 204 15.45 -23.48 -1.47
CA GLY A 204 16.46 -23.92 -2.44
C GLY A 204 16.72 -22.88 -3.53
N PRO A 205 17.82 -23.05 -4.29
CA PRO A 205 18.21 -22.08 -5.33
C PRO A 205 17.12 -21.82 -6.38
N ALA A 206 16.34 -22.84 -6.76
CA ALA A 206 15.26 -22.71 -7.72
C ALA A 206 14.10 -21.88 -7.18
N GLY A 207 13.66 -22.13 -5.93
CA GLY A 207 12.61 -21.35 -5.26
C GLY A 207 13.02 -19.90 -5.10
N ARG A 208 14.23 -19.64 -4.59
CA ARG A 208 14.77 -18.27 -4.44
C ARG A 208 14.89 -17.53 -5.77
N HIS A 209 15.38 -18.19 -6.81
CA HIS A 209 15.47 -17.61 -8.15
C HIS A 209 14.09 -17.25 -8.69
N HIS A 210 13.12 -18.17 -8.54
CA HIS A 210 11.73 -17.89 -8.94
C HIS A 210 11.19 -16.65 -8.22
N HIS A 211 11.29 -16.59 -6.90
CA HIS A 211 10.77 -15.45 -6.14
C HIS A 211 11.46 -14.14 -6.53
N PHE A 212 12.78 -14.16 -6.76
CA PHE A 212 13.52 -12.99 -7.20
C PHE A 212 13.05 -12.47 -8.58
N THR A 213 12.81 -13.36 -9.52
CA THR A 213 12.35 -12.97 -10.87
C THR A 213 10.93 -12.40 -10.89
N MET A 214 10.15 -12.67 -9.85
CA MET A 214 8.77 -12.18 -9.70
C MET A 214 8.68 -10.85 -8.91
N LEU A 215 9.81 -10.31 -8.47
CA LEU A 215 9.83 -8.99 -7.83
C LEU A 215 9.56 -7.86 -8.84
N PRO A 216 9.13 -6.67 -8.38
CA PRO A 216 9.08 -5.46 -9.20
C PRO A 216 10.44 -5.13 -9.83
N LYS A 217 10.43 -4.57 -11.03
CA LYS A 217 11.65 -4.31 -11.81
C LYS A 217 12.68 -3.48 -11.05
N ASN A 218 12.24 -2.48 -10.30
CA ASN A 218 13.12 -1.63 -9.52
C ASN A 218 13.95 -2.42 -8.48
N LEU A 219 13.40 -3.52 -7.93
CA LEU A 219 14.14 -4.39 -7.01
C LEU A 219 15.05 -5.40 -7.72
N GLN A 220 14.81 -5.67 -9.00
CA GLN A 220 15.66 -6.54 -9.80
C GLN A 220 16.90 -5.82 -10.38
N GLY A 221 17.01 -4.50 -10.21
CA GLY A 221 18.09 -3.70 -10.79
C GLY A 221 18.01 -3.54 -12.32
N ARG A 222 16.78 -3.56 -12.86
CA ARG A 222 16.52 -3.47 -14.31
C ARG A 222 15.80 -2.19 -14.67
#